data_aaf8729763eb020be662f7af3738dac8
#
_entry.id   aaf8729763eb020be662f7af3738dac8
#
_cell.length_a   1.000
_cell.length_b   1.000
_cell.length_c   1.000
_cell.angle_alpha   90.00
_cell.angle_beta   90.00
_cell.angle_gamma   90.00
#
_symmetry.space_group_name_H-M   'P 1'
#
loop_
_entity.id
_entity.type
_entity.pdbx_description
1 polymer ?
#
loop_
_entity_poly.entity_id
_entity_poly.type
_entity_poly.pdbx_seq_one_letter_code
_entity_poly.pdbx_strand_id
1 'polypeptide(L)'
;MIVRAAIVVALVLAFSPAAAAATPPTIRVSATTASGPAPLRVVFTATGDGVSYHWDFGDGSSAEGASVEHVYGAGAFTARVTATGAGGETSTTSLRVLSLVVTLKSRGIAAYGQHLRFTGRLVPAIRGTRVSLYAANGSRAARGRTGRGGRFNIGIPVRQPMAYTAHVGGAVSNSIVARVRPALSAGFLGSGVVGQPLRLVPKVRPRAAGPVKVEVRRRGRLIAAGEFASGARIRLPSSRAAEYRITLSTSGAAGYARSRVSLRKVVFRPRLAVGSRGPSVLALNEAVHHLHIALGSIDASFGLDTRDAVVAFQKLHGLPRTGSVDARFWRLLLTAAAPRARYSGDHIEVSKALQVLFVVRAGRVVLVSHVSTGATGNTPVGRWHVYSKVPGWLPDGMFDSSFFLRGFAIHGYPTVPFYPGSHGCVRVPLWLAPRIYSYDPPGSTIYIY
;
A
#
# COMPACT_ATOMS: atom_id res chain seq x y z
N MET A 1 -113.63 -65.95 -25.04
CA MET A 1 -112.27 -66.42 -25.26
C MET A 1 -111.41 -65.20 -25.60
N ILE A 2 -110.53 -64.82 -24.74
CA ILE A 2 -109.82 -63.51 -24.78
C ILE A 2 -108.48 -63.72 -25.48
N VAL A 3 -108.23 -62.94 -26.58
CA VAL A 3 -106.96 -62.90 -27.25
C VAL A 3 -106.10 -61.73 -26.66
N ARG A 4 -104.98 -62.03 -26.06
CA ARG A 4 -104.04 -61.02 -25.54
C ARG A 4 -103.12 -60.64 -26.67
N ALA A 5 -103.06 -59.33 -27.02
CA ALA A 5 -102.07 -58.74 -27.92
C ALA A 5 -100.82 -58.40 -27.10
N ALA A 6 -99.61 -58.83 -27.52
CA ALA A 6 -98.31 -58.44 -26.96
C ALA A 6 -97.80 -57.21 -27.74
N ILE A 7 -97.51 -56.15 -26.99
CA ILE A 7 -96.82 -54.95 -27.52
C ILE A 7 -95.30 -55.14 -27.32
N VAL A 8 -94.54 -55.13 -28.42
CA VAL A 8 -93.05 -55.12 -28.41
C VAL A 8 -92.63 -53.64 -28.43
N VAL A 9 -91.98 -53.17 -27.37
CA VAL A 9 -91.33 -51.82 -27.37
C VAL A 9 -89.87 -52.04 -27.77
N ALA A 10 -89.55 -51.49 -28.89
CA ALA A 10 -88.13 -51.40 -29.43
C ALA A 10 -87.48 -50.19 -28.75
N LEU A 11 -86.50 -50.46 -27.87
CA LEU A 11 -85.62 -49.41 -27.31
C LEU A 11 -84.52 -49.07 -28.30
N VAL A 12 -84.60 -47.92 -28.95
CA VAL A 12 -83.48 -47.37 -29.79
C VAL A 12 -82.45 -46.68 -28.87
N LEU A 13 -81.35 -47.36 -28.65
CA LEU A 13 -80.19 -46.73 -28.01
C LEU A 13 -79.46 -45.81 -29.02
N ALA A 14 -79.57 -44.50 -28.88
CA ALA A 14 -78.76 -43.52 -29.58
C ALA A 14 -77.36 -43.55 -29.03
N PHE A 15 -76.42 -44.10 -29.80
CA PHE A 15 -74.99 -43.90 -29.53
C PHE A 15 -74.62 -42.45 -29.93
N SER A 16 -74.34 -41.57 -28.95
CA SER A 16 -73.60 -40.35 -29.15
C SER A 16 -72.15 -40.67 -29.37
N PRO A 17 -71.50 -40.26 -30.49
CA PRO A 17 -70.07 -40.45 -30.63
C PRO A 17 -69.35 -39.69 -29.51
N ALA A 18 -68.57 -40.39 -28.71
CA ALA A 18 -67.66 -39.73 -27.79
C ALA A 18 -66.75 -38.76 -28.58
N ALA A 19 -66.83 -37.50 -28.30
CA ALA A 19 -65.90 -36.53 -28.90
C ALA A 19 -64.46 -36.99 -28.55
N ALA A 20 -63.70 -37.31 -29.57
CA ALA A 20 -62.28 -37.61 -29.42
C ALA A 20 -61.65 -36.41 -28.73
N ALA A 21 -60.98 -36.61 -27.56
CA ALA A 21 -60.29 -35.57 -26.87
C ALA A 21 -59.26 -34.99 -27.84
N ALA A 22 -59.36 -33.73 -28.21
CA ALA A 22 -58.43 -33.03 -29.07
C ALA A 22 -57.07 -33.00 -28.44
N THR A 23 -56.05 -33.49 -29.17
CA THR A 23 -54.65 -33.51 -28.67
C THR A 23 -54.05 -32.11 -28.72
N PRO A 24 -53.40 -31.64 -27.64
CA PRO A 24 -52.73 -30.32 -27.68
C PRO A 24 -51.69 -30.25 -28.78
N PRO A 25 -51.56 -29.09 -29.45
CA PRO A 25 -50.62 -28.93 -30.57
C PRO A 25 -49.18 -29.09 -30.12
N THR A 26 -48.36 -29.69 -30.97
CA THR A 26 -46.90 -29.71 -30.77
C THR A 26 -46.32 -28.34 -31.07
N ILE A 27 -45.31 -27.93 -30.33
CA ILE A 27 -44.64 -26.63 -30.51
C ILE A 27 -43.12 -26.75 -30.29
N ARG A 28 -42.36 -26.20 -31.22
CA ARG A 28 -40.92 -25.98 -31.11
C ARG A 28 -40.60 -24.51 -31.27
N VAL A 29 -39.63 -24.02 -30.48
CA VAL A 29 -39.23 -22.62 -30.47
C VAL A 29 -37.77 -22.47 -30.76
N SER A 30 -37.43 -21.49 -31.59
CA SER A 30 -36.06 -21.02 -31.80
C SER A 30 -36.01 -19.48 -31.71
N ALA A 31 -34.80 -18.96 -31.44
CA ALA A 31 -34.53 -17.55 -31.42
C ALA A 31 -33.17 -17.28 -32.06
N THR A 32 -33.03 -16.14 -32.75
CA THR A 32 -31.76 -15.73 -33.37
C THR A 32 -30.64 -15.59 -32.36
N THR A 33 -30.96 -15.21 -31.13
CA THR A 33 -30.05 -15.17 -29.96
C THR A 33 -30.85 -15.24 -28.65
N ALA A 34 -30.28 -15.83 -27.64
CA ALA A 34 -30.84 -15.86 -26.28
C ALA A 34 -30.10 -14.95 -25.31
N SER A 35 -29.01 -14.32 -25.73
CA SER A 35 -28.23 -13.41 -24.85
C SER A 35 -27.36 -12.47 -25.68
N GLY A 36 -27.32 -11.18 -25.29
CA GLY A 36 -26.51 -10.17 -25.95
C GLY A 36 -26.57 -8.81 -25.27
N PRO A 37 -25.89 -7.80 -25.83
CA PRO A 37 -25.93 -6.43 -25.31
C PRO A 37 -27.34 -5.81 -25.49
N ALA A 38 -27.78 -5.03 -24.51
CA ALA A 38 -28.98 -4.23 -24.59
C ALA A 38 -28.74 -2.94 -25.44
N PRO A 39 -29.72 -2.50 -26.23
CA PRO A 39 -30.99 -3.16 -26.53
C PRO A 39 -30.78 -4.40 -27.37
N LEU A 40 -31.44 -5.54 -27.01
CA LEU A 40 -31.24 -6.83 -27.66
C LEU A 40 -32.41 -7.12 -28.61
N ARG A 41 -32.16 -7.10 -29.93
CA ARG A 41 -33.10 -7.53 -30.96
C ARG A 41 -33.08 -9.03 -31.09
N VAL A 42 -34.27 -9.65 -31.01
CA VAL A 42 -34.46 -11.11 -31.11
C VAL A 42 -35.60 -11.40 -32.07
N VAL A 43 -35.35 -12.27 -33.05
CA VAL A 43 -36.40 -12.86 -33.89
C VAL A 43 -36.69 -14.24 -33.31
N PHE A 44 -37.94 -14.45 -32.92
CA PHE A 44 -38.48 -15.71 -32.44
C PHE A 44 -39.20 -16.43 -33.53
N THR A 45 -39.09 -17.75 -33.61
CA THR A 45 -39.83 -18.57 -34.58
C THR A 45 -40.43 -19.76 -33.84
N ALA A 46 -41.74 -19.94 -33.95
CA ALA A 46 -42.48 -21.09 -33.49
C ALA A 46 -42.85 -21.97 -34.69
N THR A 47 -42.68 -23.28 -34.54
CA THR A 47 -43.04 -24.29 -35.55
C THR A 47 -43.78 -25.42 -34.84
N GLY A 48 -44.74 -26.05 -35.59
CA GLY A 48 -45.58 -27.14 -35.09
C GLY A 48 -46.90 -27.20 -35.84
N ASP A 49 -47.90 -27.84 -35.26
CA ASP A 49 -49.21 -28.07 -35.83
C ASP A 49 -50.30 -27.13 -35.24
N GLY A 50 -49.92 -26.06 -34.52
CA GLY A 50 -50.78 -24.99 -34.07
C GLY A 50 -51.28 -24.11 -35.24
N VAL A 51 -52.55 -23.68 -35.19
CA VAL A 51 -53.14 -22.76 -36.19
C VAL A 51 -52.90 -21.29 -35.90
N SER A 52 -52.58 -20.99 -34.63
CA SER A 52 -52.15 -19.64 -34.20
C SER A 52 -51.09 -19.71 -33.10
N TYR A 53 -50.26 -18.65 -33.01
CA TYR A 53 -49.18 -18.52 -32.03
C TYR A 53 -49.25 -17.16 -31.38
N HIS A 54 -49.44 -17.13 -30.05
CA HIS A 54 -49.44 -15.91 -29.22
C HIS A 54 -48.17 -15.87 -28.39
N TRP A 55 -47.39 -14.78 -28.50
CA TRP A 55 -46.18 -14.53 -27.75
C TRP A 55 -46.41 -13.53 -26.63
N ASP A 56 -45.98 -13.87 -25.42
CA ASP A 56 -45.74 -12.96 -24.32
C ASP A 56 -44.22 -12.88 -24.10
N PHE A 57 -43.63 -11.71 -24.32
CA PHE A 57 -42.18 -11.53 -24.22
C PHE A 57 -41.64 -11.42 -22.79
N GLY A 58 -42.55 -11.35 -21.80
CA GLY A 58 -42.17 -11.29 -20.37
C GLY A 58 -41.68 -9.93 -19.93
N ASP A 59 -41.87 -8.89 -20.73
CA ASP A 59 -41.58 -7.48 -20.39
C ASP A 59 -42.87 -6.62 -20.44
N GLY A 60 -44.03 -7.24 -20.57
CA GLY A 60 -45.35 -6.61 -20.68
C GLY A 60 -45.81 -6.39 -22.10
N SER A 61 -45.01 -6.78 -23.09
CA SER A 61 -45.41 -6.72 -24.51
C SER A 61 -45.73 -8.11 -25.09
N SER A 62 -46.53 -8.15 -26.13
CA SER A 62 -46.97 -9.38 -26.81
C SER A 62 -47.04 -9.20 -28.33
N ALA A 63 -47.10 -10.31 -29.06
CA ALA A 63 -47.28 -10.34 -30.51
C ALA A 63 -47.92 -11.65 -30.95
N GLU A 64 -48.51 -11.63 -32.17
CA GLU A 64 -49.11 -12.77 -32.84
C GLU A 64 -48.27 -13.18 -34.04
N GLY A 65 -48.20 -14.48 -34.30
CA GLY A 65 -47.58 -15.03 -35.50
C GLY A 65 -46.54 -16.12 -35.26
N ALA A 66 -46.28 -16.89 -36.30
CA ALA A 66 -45.27 -17.96 -36.27
C ALA A 66 -43.84 -17.43 -36.23
N SER A 67 -43.57 -16.20 -36.73
CA SER A 67 -42.30 -15.51 -36.65
C SER A 67 -42.53 -14.07 -36.22
N VAL A 68 -41.87 -13.65 -35.11
CA VAL A 68 -42.05 -12.32 -34.54
C VAL A 68 -40.70 -11.75 -34.12
N GLU A 69 -40.54 -10.42 -34.23
CA GLU A 69 -39.36 -9.69 -33.78
C GLU A 69 -39.72 -8.90 -32.54
N HIS A 70 -38.77 -8.91 -31.54
CA HIS A 70 -38.89 -8.09 -30.36
C HIS A 70 -37.54 -7.50 -29.93
N VAL A 71 -37.57 -6.31 -29.32
CA VAL A 71 -36.37 -5.61 -28.80
C VAL A 71 -36.47 -5.45 -27.31
N TYR A 72 -35.59 -6.16 -26.59
CA TYR A 72 -35.52 -6.12 -25.13
C TYR A 72 -34.65 -4.97 -24.62
N GLY A 73 -35.16 -4.21 -23.67
CA GLY A 73 -34.35 -3.38 -22.77
C GLY A 73 -33.43 -4.24 -21.87
N ALA A 74 -32.66 -3.60 -20.98
CA ALA A 74 -31.77 -4.33 -20.07
C ALA A 74 -32.55 -5.17 -19.04
N GLY A 75 -32.38 -6.50 -19.04
CA GLY A 75 -33.10 -7.38 -18.14
C GLY A 75 -32.91 -8.87 -18.41
N ALA A 76 -33.58 -9.67 -17.60
CA ALA A 76 -33.74 -11.10 -17.82
C ALA A 76 -35.23 -11.37 -17.99
N PHE A 77 -35.58 -11.91 -19.16
CA PHE A 77 -36.95 -12.10 -19.59
C PHE A 77 -37.19 -13.58 -19.88
N THR A 78 -38.48 -13.98 -19.83
CA THR A 78 -38.93 -15.30 -20.25
C THR A 78 -39.98 -15.10 -21.29
N ALA A 79 -39.58 -15.22 -22.55
CA ALA A 79 -40.53 -15.23 -23.68
C ALA A 79 -41.33 -16.54 -23.65
N ARG A 80 -42.65 -16.47 -23.69
CA ARG A 80 -43.58 -17.58 -23.75
C ARG A 80 -44.31 -17.54 -25.06
N VAL A 81 -44.53 -18.68 -25.66
CA VAL A 81 -45.42 -18.80 -26.81
C VAL A 81 -46.49 -19.84 -26.47
N THR A 82 -47.73 -19.50 -26.79
CA THR A 82 -48.87 -20.39 -26.73
C THR A 82 -49.34 -20.66 -28.14
N ALA A 83 -49.33 -21.93 -28.53
CA ALA A 83 -49.88 -22.40 -29.77
C ALA A 83 -51.31 -22.88 -29.48
N THR A 84 -52.27 -22.50 -30.40
CA THR A 84 -53.66 -22.97 -30.31
C THR A 84 -53.91 -23.92 -31.47
N GLY A 85 -54.43 -25.09 -31.22
CA GLY A 85 -54.83 -26.07 -32.22
C GLY A 85 -56.18 -25.79 -32.82
N ALA A 86 -56.58 -26.52 -33.89
CA ALA A 86 -57.82 -26.33 -34.59
C ALA A 86 -59.09 -26.61 -33.74
N GLY A 87 -58.94 -27.42 -32.71
CA GLY A 87 -60.00 -27.71 -31.73
C GLY A 87 -60.06 -26.75 -30.56
N GLY A 88 -59.17 -25.74 -30.50
CA GLY A 88 -59.08 -24.77 -29.39
C GLY A 88 -58.17 -25.20 -28.21
N GLU A 89 -57.57 -26.39 -28.26
CA GLU A 89 -56.56 -26.85 -27.31
C GLU A 89 -55.27 -26.05 -27.42
N THR A 90 -54.57 -25.86 -26.31
CA THR A 90 -53.35 -25.04 -26.28
C THR A 90 -52.14 -25.78 -25.76
N SER A 91 -50.97 -25.39 -26.25
CA SER A 91 -49.65 -25.82 -25.78
C SER A 91 -48.78 -24.60 -25.56
N THR A 92 -47.99 -24.58 -24.48
CA THR A 92 -47.11 -23.46 -24.13
C THR A 92 -45.70 -23.90 -23.93
N THR A 93 -44.74 -23.15 -24.48
CA THR A 93 -43.32 -23.33 -24.19
C THR A 93 -42.67 -21.98 -23.98
N SER A 94 -41.43 -21.97 -23.42
CA SER A 94 -40.75 -20.72 -23.11
C SER A 94 -39.24 -20.77 -23.38
N LEU A 95 -38.67 -19.58 -23.62
CA LEU A 95 -37.25 -19.37 -23.86
C LEU A 95 -36.77 -18.21 -22.99
N ARG A 96 -35.64 -18.39 -22.28
CA ARG A 96 -35.05 -17.36 -21.48
C ARG A 96 -34.19 -16.42 -22.34
N VAL A 97 -34.36 -15.12 -22.19
CA VAL A 97 -33.60 -14.07 -22.87
C VAL A 97 -32.86 -13.20 -21.87
N LEU A 98 -31.56 -12.95 -22.13
CA LEU A 98 -30.70 -12.12 -21.29
C LEU A 98 -30.22 -10.91 -22.10
N SER A 99 -30.77 -9.73 -21.85
CA SER A 99 -30.35 -8.46 -22.45
C SER A 99 -29.46 -7.73 -21.46
N LEU A 100 -28.15 -7.60 -21.78
CA LEU A 100 -27.09 -7.27 -20.86
C LEU A 100 -26.66 -5.82 -20.95
N VAL A 101 -26.53 -5.15 -19.78
CA VAL A 101 -25.82 -3.89 -19.62
C VAL A 101 -24.74 -4.06 -18.58
N VAL A 102 -23.52 -3.60 -18.87
CA VAL A 102 -22.41 -3.56 -17.92
C VAL A 102 -21.95 -2.12 -17.72
N THR A 103 -21.74 -1.71 -16.48
CA THR A 103 -21.20 -0.40 -16.12
C THR A 103 -19.83 -0.54 -15.50
N LEU A 104 -18.97 0.48 -15.68
CA LEU A 104 -17.63 0.53 -15.09
C LEU A 104 -17.44 1.86 -14.35
N LYS A 105 -16.82 1.81 -13.17
CA LYS A 105 -16.45 2.98 -12.35
C LYS A 105 -15.04 2.79 -11.78
N SER A 106 -14.32 3.89 -11.62
CA SER A 106 -13.01 3.93 -10.94
C SER A 106 -12.72 5.35 -10.47
N ARG A 107 -11.77 5.53 -9.54
CA ARG A 107 -11.22 6.86 -9.20
C ARG A 107 -10.39 7.47 -10.34
N GLY A 108 -10.02 6.67 -11.34
CA GLY A 108 -9.30 7.11 -12.53
C GLY A 108 -7.82 7.50 -12.33
N ILE A 109 -7.29 7.52 -11.10
CA ILE A 109 -5.89 7.91 -10.81
C ILE A 109 -5.27 6.92 -9.81
N ALA A 110 -4.05 6.44 -10.13
CA ALA A 110 -3.21 5.69 -9.21
C ALA A 110 -1.74 6.12 -9.31
N ALA A 111 -0.93 5.86 -8.29
CA ALA A 111 0.52 6.03 -8.38
C ALA A 111 1.13 4.97 -9.31
N TYR A 112 2.26 5.28 -9.93
CA TYR A 112 2.97 4.38 -10.84
C TYR A 112 3.21 3.00 -10.23
N GLY A 113 2.73 1.96 -10.91
CA GLY A 113 2.83 0.58 -10.47
C GLY A 113 1.87 0.15 -9.36
N GLN A 114 1.08 1.07 -8.82
CA GLN A 114 0.05 0.73 -7.83
C GLN A 114 -1.23 0.24 -8.50
N HIS A 115 -2.03 -0.54 -7.76
CA HIS A 115 -3.29 -1.07 -8.26
C HIS A 115 -4.36 0.02 -8.32
N LEU A 116 -4.97 0.17 -9.50
CA LEU A 116 -6.21 0.90 -9.69
C LEU A 116 -7.38 -0.09 -9.62
N ARG A 117 -8.36 0.24 -8.81
CA ARG A 117 -9.56 -0.57 -8.63
C ARG A 117 -10.64 -0.11 -9.58
N PHE A 118 -11.17 -1.05 -10.36
CA PHE A 118 -12.32 -0.91 -11.21
C PHE A 118 -13.50 -1.67 -10.60
N THR A 119 -14.61 -1.00 -10.40
CA THR A 119 -15.85 -1.58 -9.90
C THR A 119 -16.94 -1.41 -10.94
N GLY A 120 -17.92 -2.28 -10.94
CA GLY A 120 -19.01 -2.17 -11.88
C GLY A 120 -20.17 -3.08 -11.51
N ARG A 121 -21.20 -3.03 -12.37
CA ARG A 121 -22.40 -3.85 -12.20
C ARG A 121 -22.86 -4.37 -13.55
N LEU A 122 -23.27 -5.63 -13.56
CA LEU A 122 -23.98 -6.28 -14.64
C LEU A 122 -25.49 -6.23 -14.36
N VAL A 123 -26.28 -5.87 -15.34
CA VAL A 123 -27.74 -5.96 -15.36
C VAL A 123 -28.12 -6.89 -16.52
N PRO A 124 -28.94 -7.91 -16.29
CA PRO A 124 -29.49 -8.39 -15.02
C PRO A 124 -28.42 -8.91 -14.08
N ALA A 125 -28.72 -8.95 -12.77
CA ALA A 125 -27.79 -9.33 -11.71
C ALA A 125 -27.54 -10.85 -11.70
N ILE A 126 -26.60 -11.32 -12.50
CA ILE A 126 -26.21 -12.74 -12.56
C ILE A 126 -24.89 -12.91 -11.82
N ARG A 127 -24.90 -13.74 -10.77
CA ARG A 127 -23.71 -14.09 -9.97
C ARG A 127 -22.81 -15.07 -10.74
N GLY A 128 -21.48 -14.93 -10.57
CA GLY A 128 -20.49 -15.86 -11.13
C GLY A 128 -20.15 -15.58 -12.61
N THR A 129 -20.82 -14.64 -13.27
CA THR A 129 -20.58 -14.29 -14.66
C THR A 129 -19.18 -13.74 -14.86
N ARG A 130 -18.46 -14.21 -15.88
CA ARG A 130 -17.11 -13.73 -16.22
C ARG A 130 -17.15 -12.30 -16.73
N VAL A 131 -16.33 -11.45 -16.13
CA VAL A 131 -16.06 -10.08 -16.57
C VAL A 131 -14.62 -9.99 -17.05
N SER A 132 -14.40 -9.50 -18.25
CA SER A 132 -13.07 -9.23 -18.80
C SER A 132 -12.84 -7.73 -18.89
N LEU A 133 -11.73 -7.24 -18.33
CA LEU A 133 -11.31 -5.84 -18.44
C LEU A 133 -10.32 -5.73 -19.60
N TYR A 134 -10.62 -4.89 -20.58
CA TYR A 134 -9.76 -4.63 -21.75
C TYR A 134 -9.21 -3.22 -21.71
N ALA A 135 -7.96 -3.08 -22.12
CA ALA A 135 -7.30 -1.82 -22.37
C ALA A 135 -7.62 -1.33 -23.79
N ALA A 136 -7.50 -0.02 -24.03
CA ALA A 136 -7.78 0.59 -25.33
C ALA A 136 -6.91 0.06 -26.49
N ASN A 137 -5.76 -0.55 -26.21
CA ASN A 137 -4.92 -1.21 -27.19
C ASN A 137 -5.40 -2.65 -27.54
N GLY A 138 -6.58 -3.05 -27.11
CA GLY A 138 -7.17 -4.37 -27.36
C GLY A 138 -6.66 -5.49 -26.43
N SER A 139 -5.65 -5.24 -25.60
CA SER A 139 -5.14 -6.25 -24.68
C SER A 139 -6.09 -6.45 -23.49
N ARG A 140 -6.24 -7.73 -23.09
CA ARG A 140 -7.01 -8.05 -21.87
C ARG A 140 -6.15 -7.82 -20.62
N ALA A 141 -6.51 -6.78 -19.84
CA ALA A 141 -5.78 -6.39 -18.65
C ALA A 141 -6.02 -7.33 -17.46
N ALA A 142 -7.27 -7.81 -17.28
CA ALA A 142 -7.61 -8.71 -16.18
C ALA A 142 -8.96 -9.40 -16.41
N ARG A 143 -9.26 -10.36 -15.54
CA ARG A 143 -10.56 -11.05 -15.44
C ARG A 143 -11.08 -11.00 -14.03
N GLY A 144 -12.39 -10.99 -13.87
CA GLY A 144 -13.11 -11.12 -12.62
C GLY A 144 -14.41 -11.89 -12.81
N ARG A 145 -15.19 -11.97 -11.74
CA ARG A 145 -16.55 -12.52 -11.77
C ARG A 145 -17.50 -11.60 -11.02
N THR A 146 -18.76 -11.59 -11.43
CA THR A 146 -19.81 -10.91 -10.71
C THR A 146 -20.13 -11.62 -9.41
N GLY A 147 -20.34 -10.84 -8.36
CA GLY A 147 -20.81 -11.28 -7.05
C GLY A 147 -22.33 -11.06 -6.88
N ARG A 148 -22.76 -10.92 -5.61
CA ARG A 148 -24.14 -10.60 -5.27
C ARG A 148 -24.60 -9.30 -5.91
N GLY A 149 -25.82 -9.28 -6.46
CA GLY A 149 -26.39 -8.11 -7.14
C GLY A 149 -25.69 -7.72 -8.44
N GLY A 150 -24.97 -8.65 -9.11
CA GLY A 150 -24.26 -8.41 -10.37
C GLY A 150 -23.02 -7.52 -10.25
N ARG A 151 -22.55 -7.19 -9.04
CA ARG A 151 -21.40 -6.32 -8.79
C ARG A 151 -20.09 -7.05 -9.02
N PHE A 152 -19.08 -6.35 -9.54
CA PHE A 152 -17.72 -6.87 -9.65
C PHE A 152 -16.69 -5.84 -9.21
N ASN A 153 -15.48 -6.33 -8.92
CA ASN A 153 -14.32 -5.53 -8.52
C ASN A 153 -13.05 -6.17 -9.08
N ILE A 154 -12.30 -5.39 -9.87
CA ILE A 154 -11.08 -5.84 -10.53
C ILE A 154 -9.99 -4.82 -10.26
N GLY A 155 -8.85 -5.25 -9.70
CA GLY A 155 -7.68 -4.42 -9.48
C GLY A 155 -6.56 -4.76 -10.46
N ILE A 156 -5.97 -3.74 -11.11
CA ILE A 156 -4.83 -3.90 -12.00
C ILE A 156 -3.72 -2.92 -11.66
N PRO A 157 -2.44 -3.31 -11.75
CA PRO A 157 -1.33 -2.37 -11.62
C PRO A 157 -1.27 -1.47 -12.86
N VAL A 158 -1.27 -0.14 -12.65
CA VAL A 158 -1.20 0.82 -13.74
C VAL A 158 0.20 1.44 -13.84
N ARG A 159 0.79 1.39 -15.04
CA ARG A 159 2.14 1.93 -15.31
C ARG A 159 2.16 3.02 -16.37
N GLN A 160 1.10 3.12 -17.17
CA GLN A 160 0.92 4.14 -18.20
C GLN A 160 -0.55 4.56 -18.26
N PRO A 161 -0.85 5.79 -18.69
CA PRO A 161 -2.22 6.22 -18.94
C PRO A 161 -2.87 5.34 -20.02
N MET A 162 -4.07 4.83 -19.73
CA MET A 162 -4.79 3.95 -20.64
C MET A 162 -6.29 3.99 -20.34
N ALA A 163 -7.12 3.91 -21.36
CA ALA A 163 -8.55 3.72 -21.20
C ALA A 163 -8.89 2.22 -21.05
N TYR A 164 -9.91 1.93 -20.27
CA TYR A 164 -10.35 0.56 -19.98
C TYR A 164 -11.86 0.44 -20.12
N THR A 165 -12.32 -0.71 -20.63
CA THR A 165 -13.73 -1.12 -20.72
C THR A 165 -13.91 -2.51 -20.12
N ALA A 166 -15.08 -2.77 -19.54
CA ALA A 166 -15.45 -4.11 -19.07
C ALA A 166 -16.37 -4.77 -20.10
N HIS A 167 -16.11 -6.04 -20.39
CA HIS A 167 -16.87 -6.84 -21.37
C HIS A 167 -17.51 -8.05 -20.68
N VAL A 168 -18.79 -8.27 -20.97
CA VAL A 168 -19.59 -9.38 -20.44
C VAL A 168 -20.59 -9.83 -21.49
N GLY A 169 -20.49 -11.07 -22.03
CA GLY A 169 -21.49 -11.64 -22.95
C GLY A 169 -21.81 -10.74 -24.15
N GLY A 170 -20.79 -10.13 -24.76
CA GLY A 170 -20.93 -9.17 -25.86
C GLY A 170 -21.22 -7.72 -25.42
N ALA A 171 -21.76 -7.49 -24.22
CA ALA A 171 -21.96 -6.15 -23.69
C ALA A 171 -20.64 -5.48 -23.30
N VAL A 172 -20.49 -4.20 -23.64
CA VAL A 172 -19.32 -3.37 -23.36
C VAL A 172 -19.72 -2.18 -22.47
N SER A 173 -18.93 -1.90 -21.45
CA SER A 173 -19.19 -0.78 -20.53
C SER A 173 -18.79 0.57 -21.13
N ASN A 174 -19.15 1.64 -20.43
CA ASN A 174 -18.48 2.93 -20.57
C ASN A 174 -16.96 2.80 -20.38
N SER A 175 -16.20 3.68 -21.03
CA SER A 175 -14.74 3.75 -20.93
C SER A 175 -14.31 4.57 -19.71
N ILE A 176 -13.27 4.09 -19.00
CA ILE A 176 -12.62 4.80 -17.90
C ILE A 176 -11.15 5.01 -18.22
N VAL A 177 -10.73 6.27 -18.29
CA VAL A 177 -9.32 6.62 -18.46
C VAL A 177 -8.59 6.52 -17.13
N ALA A 178 -7.66 5.56 -17.02
CA ALA A 178 -6.74 5.44 -15.91
C ALA A 178 -5.55 6.40 -16.12
N ARG A 179 -5.42 7.40 -15.24
CA ARG A 179 -4.29 8.32 -15.18
C ARG A 179 -3.25 7.82 -14.19
N VAL A 180 -1.98 7.99 -14.51
CA VAL A 180 -0.87 7.56 -13.65
C VAL A 180 -0.18 8.77 -13.04
N ARG A 181 -0.05 8.79 -11.72
CA ARG A 181 0.81 9.75 -11.01
C ARG A 181 2.24 9.23 -11.08
N PRO A 182 3.18 9.92 -11.77
CA PRO A 182 4.56 9.48 -11.88
C PRO A 182 5.25 9.40 -10.51
N ALA A 183 6.13 8.42 -10.36
CA ALA A 183 7.02 8.36 -9.20
C ALA A 183 8.23 9.26 -9.44
N LEU A 184 8.43 10.24 -8.54
CA LEU A 184 9.55 11.16 -8.55
C LEU A 184 10.54 10.77 -7.44
N SER A 185 11.82 10.82 -7.74
CA SER A 185 12.92 10.66 -6.79
C SER A 185 14.16 11.43 -7.27
N ALA A 186 15.13 11.60 -6.39
CA ALA A 186 16.44 12.09 -6.78
C ALA A 186 17.54 11.32 -6.07
N GLY A 187 18.64 11.12 -6.78
CA GLY A 187 19.93 10.72 -6.23
C GLY A 187 20.88 11.92 -6.11
N PHE A 188 21.93 11.74 -5.33
CA PHE A 188 23.02 12.70 -5.22
C PHE A 188 24.34 12.00 -5.58
N LEU A 189 25.17 12.66 -6.39
CA LEU A 189 26.54 12.24 -6.66
C LEU A 189 27.48 13.20 -5.94
N GLY A 190 28.36 12.66 -5.11
CA GLY A 190 29.27 13.41 -4.24
C GLY A 190 28.87 13.32 -2.76
N SER A 191 29.85 13.55 -1.88
CA SER A 191 29.72 13.38 -0.43
C SER A 191 28.85 14.43 0.25
N GLY A 192 28.65 15.60 -0.36
CA GLY A 192 28.04 16.75 0.28
C GLY A 192 28.99 17.50 1.22
N VAL A 193 30.29 17.23 1.20
CA VAL A 193 31.30 17.99 1.95
C VAL A 193 31.61 19.30 1.25
N VAL A 194 31.77 20.38 2.02
CA VAL A 194 32.18 21.69 1.49
C VAL A 194 33.44 21.56 0.64
N GLY A 195 33.40 22.19 -0.54
CA GLY A 195 34.48 22.16 -1.51
C GLY A 195 34.50 20.96 -2.46
N GLN A 196 33.73 19.91 -2.18
CA GLN A 196 33.64 18.73 -3.04
C GLN A 196 32.51 18.87 -4.07
N PRO A 197 32.67 18.34 -5.30
CA PRO A 197 31.60 18.35 -6.30
C PRO A 197 30.35 17.64 -5.80
N LEU A 198 29.21 18.31 -5.97
CA LEU A 198 27.88 17.76 -5.63
C LEU A 198 26.95 17.92 -6.83
N ARG A 199 26.32 16.82 -7.25
CA ARG A 199 25.34 16.81 -8.33
C ARG A 199 24.04 16.18 -7.87
N LEU A 200 22.92 16.78 -8.27
CA LEU A 200 21.57 16.24 -8.14
C LEU A 200 21.25 15.45 -9.42
N VAL A 201 20.63 14.29 -9.26
CA VAL A 201 20.19 13.43 -10.36
C VAL A 201 18.69 13.15 -10.20
N PRO A 202 17.81 13.96 -10.83
CA PRO A 202 16.37 13.75 -10.77
C PRO A 202 16.00 12.48 -11.54
N LYS A 203 14.99 11.76 -11.06
CA LYS A 203 14.44 10.56 -11.69
C LYS A 203 12.92 10.61 -11.72
N VAL A 204 12.33 10.24 -12.86
CA VAL A 204 10.89 10.05 -13.03
C VAL A 204 10.61 8.67 -13.58
N ARG A 205 9.56 8.02 -13.06
CA ARG A 205 9.05 6.74 -13.59
C ARG A 205 7.54 6.85 -13.85
N PRO A 206 7.08 6.49 -15.04
CA PRO A 206 7.87 6.10 -16.21
C PRO A 206 8.55 7.33 -16.85
N ARG A 207 9.58 7.12 -17.66
CA ARG A 207 10.27 8.23 -18.36
C ARG A 207 9.35 8.98 -19.33
N ALA A 208 8.37 8.30 -19.88
CA ALA A 208 7.34 8.88 -20.76
C ALA A 208 6.47 9.95 -20.08
N ALA A 209 6.53 10.10 -18.75
CA ALA A 209 5.86 11.19 -18.04
C ALA A 209 6.48 12.57 -18.29
N GLY A 210 7.57 12.64 -19.10
CA GLY A 210 8.23 13.87 -19.52
C GLY A 210 9.36 14.33 -18.61
N PRO A 211 9.86 15.54 -18.82
CA PRO A 211 10.93 16.12 -18.02
C PRO A 211 10.48 16.39 -16.59
N VAL A 212 11.47 16.48 -15.71
CA VAL A 212 11.27 16.83 -14.30
C VAL A 212 11.61 18.31 -14.13
N LYS A 213 10.64 19.09 -13.70
CA LYS A 213 10.87 20.45 -13.22
C LYS A 213 11.55 20.37 -11.86
N VAL A 214 12.73 20.97 -11.75
CA VAL A 214 13.55 21.02 -10.54
C VAL A 214 13.62 22.44 -10.05
N GLU A 215 13.33 22.67 -8.77
CA GLU A 215 13.57 23.93 -8.07
C GLU A 215 14.49 23.66 -6.89
N VAL A 216 15.57 24.42 -6.77
CA VAL A 216 16.53 24.33 -5.67
C VAL A 216 16.52 25.65 -4.90
N ARG A 217 16.22 25.58 -3.62
CA ARG A 217 16.18 26.74 -2.71
C ARG A 217 17.22 26.59 -1.59
N ARG A 218 17.82 27.70 -1.22
CA ARG A 218 18.71 27.82 -0.07
C ARG A 218 18.19 28.95 0.84
N ARG A 219 17.88 28.64 2.09
CA ARG A 219 17.25 29.60 3.04
C ARG A 219 16.03 30.33 2.43
N GLY A 220 15.15 29.59 1.75
CA GLY A 220 13.97 30.12 1.07
C GLY A 220 14.25 30.76 -0.31
N ARG A 221 15.45 31.27 -0.58
CA ARG A 221 15.82 31.90 -1.86
C ARG A 221 16.02 30.85 -2.96
N LEU A 222 15.40 31.07 -4.12
CA LEU A 222 15.61 30.25 -5.30
C LEU A 222 17.05 30.46 -5.83
N ILE A 223 17.79 29.37 -6.03
CA ILE A 223 19.18 29.42 -6.53
C ILE A 223 19.36 28.70 -7.86
N ALA A 224 18.46 27.78 -8.20
CA ALA A 224 18.40 27.13 -9.50
C ALA A 224 16.98 26.63 -9.77
N ALA A 225 16.53 26.74 -11.01
CA ALA A 225 15.31 26.13 -11.51
C ALA A 225 15.50 25.75 -12.98
N GLY A 226 14.76 24.74 -13.42
CA GLY A 226 14.77 24.28 -14.82
C GLY A 226 14.02 22.98 -15.00
N GLU A 227 13.86 22.58 -16.26
CA GLU A 227 13.31 21.28 -16.64
C GLU A 227 14.44 20.39 -17.15
N PHE A 228 14.50 19.18 -16.63
CA PHE A 228 15.60 18.26 -16.88
C PHE A 228 15.08 16.87 -17.23
N ALA A 229 15.75 16.21 -18.15
CA ALA A 229 15.51 14.81 -18.43
C ALA A 229 15.80 13.93 -17.19
N SER A 230 15.08 12.81 -17.07
CA SER A 230 15.34 11.82 -16.01
C SER A 230 16.77 11.29 -16.10
N GLY A 231 17.55 11.47 -15.03
CA GLY A 231 18.97 11.08 -14.98
C GLY A 231 19.97 12.18 -15.30
N ALA A 232 19.53 13.40 -15.63
CA ALA A 232 20.41 14.55 -15.83
C ALA A 232 21.23 14.84 -14.56
N ARG A 233 22.48 15.34 -14.74
CA ARG A 233 23.41 15.64 -13.64
C ARG A 233 23.47 17.14 -13.42
N ILE A 234 22.73 17.65 -12.43
CA ILE A 234 22.62 19.07 -12.11
C ILE A 234 23.64 19.41 -11.02
N ARG A 235 24.56 20.32 -11.30
CA ARG A 235 25.55 20.79 -10.32
C ARG A 235 24.87 21.62 -9.23
N LEU A 236 25.12 21.27 -7.96
CA LEU A 236 24.73 22.07 -6.81
C LEU A 236 25.94 22.83 -6.26
N PRO A 237 25.78 24.11 -5.82
CA PRO A 237 26.87 24.84 -5.17
C PRO A 237 27.30 24.10 -3.88
N SER A 238 28.59 23.92 -3.70
CA SER A 238 29.17 23.21 -2.53
C SER A 238 30.32 23.96 -1.87
N SER A 239 30.59 25.22 -2.27
CA SER A 239 31.68 26.03 -1.71
C SER A 239 31.46 26.47 -0.27
N ARG A 240 30.23 26.43 0.24
CA ARG A 240 29.85 26.81 1.61
C ARG A 240 28.88 25.81 2.21
N ALA A 241 28.90 25.64 3.54
CA ALA A 241 27.91 24.86 4.25
C ALA A 241 26.51 25.45 4.07
N ALA A 242 25.55 24.63 3.67
CA ALA A 242 24.20 25.07 3.37
C ALA A 242 23.21 23.90 3.38
N GLU A 243 21.96 24.20 3.71
CA GLU A 243 20.83 23.31 3.47
C GLU A 243 20.13 23.71 2.17
N TYR A 244 19.90 22.73 1.33
CA TYR A 244 19.14 22.87 0.09
C TYR A 244 17.80 22.17 0.21
N ARG A 245 16.73 22.89 -0.05
CA ARG A 245 15.39 22.33 -0.27
C ARG A 245 15.18 22.20 -1.77
N ILE A 246 14.92 20.98 -2.23
CA ILE A 246 14.81 20.64 -3.64
C ILE A 246 13.40 20.15 -3.88
N THR A 247 12.68 20.78 -4.79
CA THR A 247 11.35 20.35 -5.23
C THR A 247 11.45 19.77 -6.63
N LEU A 248 10.93 18.56 -6.80
CA LEU A 248 10.76 17.92 -8.10
C LEU A 248 9.26 17.91 -8.42
N SER A 249 8.91 18.23 -9.66
CA SER A 249 7.51 18.15 -10.11
C SER A 249 7.41 17.78 -11.59
N THR A 250 6.23 17.27 -12.00
CA THR A 250 5.86 17.03 -13.40
C THR A 250 4.62 17.83 -13.74
N SER A 251 4.50 18.27 -15.01
CA SER A 251 3.40 19.10 -15.51
C SER A 251 2.05 18.37 -15.58
N GLY A 252 2.07 17.02 -15.65
CA GLY A 252 0.86 16.23 -15.87
C GLY A 252 0.47 16.10 -17.35
N ALA A 253 1.41 16.24 -18.27
CA ALA A 253 1.20 16.07 -19.71
C ALA A 253 0.97 14.60 -20.11
N ALA A 254 0.50 14.38 -21.35
CA ALA A 254 0.30 13.06 -21.98
C ALA A 254 -0.54 12.07 -21.14
N GLY A 255 -1.59 12.56 -20.45
CA GLY A 255 -2.48 11.73 -19.63
C GLY A 255 -1.94 11.37 -18.25
N TYR A 256 -0.68 11.72 -17.91
CA TYR A 256 -0.16 11.57 -16.55
C TYR A 256 -0.74 12.62 -15.61
N ALA A 257 -0.93 12.23 -14.34
CA ALA A 257 -1.32 13.17 -13.31
C ALA A 257 -0.10 13.96 -12.83
N ARG A 258 -0.32 15.19 -12.34
CA ARG A 258 0.75 15.97 -11.71
C ARG A 258 1.35 15.22 -10.52
N SER A 259 2.66 15.32 -10.37
CA SER A 259 3.39 14.78 -9.23
C SER A 259 4.33 15.82 -8.67
N ARG A 260 4.53 15.81 -7.34
CA ARG A 260 5.47 16.69 -6.66
C ARG A 260 6.09 15.97 -5.46
N VAL A 261 7.39 16.15 -5.27
CA VAL A 261 8.12 15.67 -4.09
C VAL A 261 9.13 16.74 -3.66
N SER A 262 9.33 16.87 -2.35
CA SER A 262 10.34 17.76 -1.77
C SER A 262 11.39 16.93 -1.05
N LEU A 263 12.65 17.29 -1.27
CA LEU A 263 13.83 16.64 -0.72
C LEU A 263 14.70 17.69 -0.02
N ARG A 264 15.47 17.26 0.95
CA ARG A 264 16.46 18.06 1.64
C ARG A 264 17.85 17.50 1.37
N LYS A 265 18.85 18.37 1.13
CA LYS A 265 20.25 18.00 1.05
C LYS A 265 21.09 19.03 1.77
N VAL A 266 21.95 18.56 2.67
CA VAL A 266 22.89 19.40 3.39
C VAL A 266 24.27 19.26 2.76
N VAL A 267 24.93 20.41 2.56
CA VAL A 267 26.37 20.52 2.30
C VAL A 267 27.01 20.92 3.62
N PHE A 268 27.86 20.09 4.18
CA PHE A 268 28.37 20.23 5.53
C PHE A 268 29.88 20.47 5.56
N ARG A 269 30.34 21.10 6.67
CA ARG A 269 31.77 21.26 6.94
C ARG A 269 32.36 19.92 7.37
N PRO A 270 33.59 19.58 6.92
CA PRO A 270 34.19 18.30 7.26
C PRO A 270 34.63 18.20 8.71
N ARG A 271 34.88 19.32 9.39
CA ARG A 271 35.32 19.36 10.79
C ARG A 271 34.28 20.07 11.65
N LEU A 272 33.85 19.40 12.74
CA LEU A 272 32.95 19.94 13.75
C LEU A 272 33.45 19.53 15.13
N ALA A 273 33.30 20.41 16.11
CA ALA A 273 33.61 20.18 17.51
C ALA A 273 32.67 21.01 18.39
N VAL A 274 32.78 20.87 19.70
CA VAL A 274 32.03 21.69 20.69
C VAL A 274 32.13 23.17 20.30
N GLY A 275 30.98 23.87 20.32
CA GLY A 275 30.85 25.26 19.88
C GLY A 275 30.54 25.44 18.40
N SER A 276 30.68 24.40 17.55
CA SER A 276 30.22 24.46 16.14
C SER A 276 28.71 24.65 16.07
N ARG A 277 28.24 25.42 15.07
CA ARG A 277 26.80 25.72 14.89
C ARG A 277 26.41 25.66 13.41
N GLY A 278 25.12 25.44 13.15
CA GLY A 278 24.49 25.55 11.83
C GLY A 278 24.13 24.23 11.16
N PRO A 279 23.80 24.26 9.85
CA PRO A 279 23.21 23.11 9.13
C PRO A 279 24.04 21.82 9.18
N SER A 280 25.37 21.93 9.31
CA SER A 280 26.26 20.77 9.41
C SER A 280 26.09 20.03 10.72
N VAL A 281 25.85 20.78 11.83
CA VAL A 281 25.63 20.18 13.16
C VAL A 281 24.25 19.55 13.20
N LEU A 282 23.22 20.23 12.70
CA LEU A 282 21.88 19.65 12.63
C LEU A 282 21.88 18.33 11.83
N ALA A 283 22.56 18.30 10.67
CA ALA A 283 22.70 17.09 9.89
C ALA A 283 23.46 15.96 10.61
N LEU A 284 24.45 16.32 11.41
CA LEU A 284 25.16 15.37 12.29
C LEU A 284 24.20 14.79 13.35
N ASN A 285 23.52 15.67 14.10
CA ASN A 285 22.61 15.28 15.18
C ASN A 285 21.47 14.40 14.68
N GLU A 286 20.85 14.75 13.53
CA GLU A 286 19.86 13.91 12.87
C GLU A 286 20.41 12.55 12.46
N ALA A 287 21.62 12.49 11.89
CA ALA A 287 22.21 11.24 11.42
C ALA A 287 22.57 10.29 12.55
N VAL A 288 23.16 10.79 13.67
CA VAL A 288 23.47 9.95 14.83
C VAL A 288 22.20 9.52 15.56
N HIS A 289 21.17 10.38 15.60
CA HIS A 289 19.88 10.02 16.17
C HIS A 289 19.20 8.87 15.41
N HIS A 290 19.27 8.84 14.07
CA HIS A 290 18.77 7.73 13.26
C HIS A 290 19.48 6.39 13.55
N LEU A 291 20.68 6.43 14.12
CA LEU A 291 21.40 5.26 14.61
C LEU A 291 21.08 4.91 16.07
N HIS A 292 20.05 5.54 16.65
CA HIS A 292 19.65 5.43 18.05
C HIS A 292 20.69 5.93 19.05
N ILE A 293 21.69 6.71 18.62
CA ILE A 293 22.67 7.31 19.53
C ILE A 293 22.01 8.47 20.28
N ALA A 294 22.15 8.47 21.59
CA ALA A 294 21.50 9.44 22.48
C ALA A 294 21.98 10.87 22.23
N LEU A 295 21.03 11.79 22.25
CA LEU A 295 21.21 13.24 22.21
C LEU A 295 20.29 13.90 23.24
N GLY A 296 20.67 15.03 23.77
CA GLY A 296 19.82 15.89 24.59
C GLY A 296 18.82 16.65 23.74
N SER A 297 19.28 17.18 22.60
CA SER A 297 18.44 17.85 21.61
C SER A 297 18.88 17.57 20.18
N ILE A 298 17.94 17.66 19.21
CA ILE A 298 18.23 17.58 17.78
C ILE A 298 18.18 18.99 17.23
N ASP A 299 19.23 19.74 17.45
CA ASP A 299 19.34 21.12 17.02
C ASP A 299 20.61 21.40 16.18
N ALA A 300 20.88 22.64 15.89
CA ALA A 300 22.02 23.09 15.10
C ALA A 300 23.23 23.50 15.97
N SER A 301 23.32 23.08 17.22
CA SER A 301 24.38 23.42 18.15
C SER A 301 25.15 22.16 18.58
N PHE A 302 26.48 22.21 18.50
CA PHE A 302 27.34 21.11 18.94
C PHE A 302 27.65 21.32 20.42
N GLY A 303 26.80 20.79 21.29
CA GLY A 303 26.94 20.80 22.73
C GLY A 303 27.78 19.62 23.26
N LEU A 304 27.77 19.44 24.59
CA LEU A 304 28.39 18.29 25.23
C LEU A 304 27.64 16.98 24.91
N ASP A 305 26.34 17.04 24.77
CA ASP A 305 25.50 15.91 24.34
C ASP A 305 25.85 15.44 22.93
N THR A 306 26.04 16.38 21.97
CA THR A 306 26.53 16.06 20.63
C THR A 306 27.94 15.47 20.66
N ARG A 307 28.85 16.00 21.52
CA ARG A 307 30.18 15.43 21.74
C ARG A 307 30.10 13.99 22.20
N ASP A 308 29.27 13.71 23.19
CA ASP A 308 29.09 12.39 23.77
C ASP A 308 28.48 11.41 22.73
N ALA A 309 27.57 11.88 21.89
CA ALA A 309 27.04 11.11 20.76
C ALA A 309 28.14 10.81 19.71
N VAL A 310 28.99 11.78 19.39
CA VAL A 310 30.14 11.59 18.49
C VAL A 310 31.11 10.57 19.09
N VAL A 311 31.40 10.61 20.37
CA VAL A 311 32.24 9.62 21.06
C VAL A 311 31.62 8.22 21.01
N ALA A 312 30.31 8.09 21.24
CA ALA A 312 29.60 6.80 21.09
C ALA A 312 29.78 6.21 19.69
N PHE A 313 29.58 7.04 18.65
CA PHE A 313 29.80 6.62 17.27
C PHE A 313 31.26 6.23 16.98
N GLN A 314 32.23 7.03 17.48
CA GLN A 314 33.65 6.73 17.34
C GLN A 314 34.01 5.38 17.97
N LYS A 315 33.49 5.10 19.16
CA LYS A 315 33.67 3.83 19.87
C LYS A 315 33.10 2.64 19.10
N LEU A 316 31.86 2.78 18.59
CA LEU A 316 31.21 1.74 17.80
C LEU A 316 31.96 1.38 16.51
N HIS A 317 32.66 2.34 15.91
CA HIS A 317 33.30 2.18 14.60
C HIS A 317 34.83 2.15 14.66
N GLY A 318 35.44 2.00 15.85
CA GLY A 318 36.90 1.91 16.01
C GLY A 318 37.63 3.16 15.54
N LEU A 319 36.99 4.33 15.62
CA LEU A 319 37.64 5.62 15.32
C LEU A 319 38.37 6.17 16.55
N PRO A 320 39.37 7.05 16.36
CA PRO A 320 39.94 7.81 17.46
C PRO A 320 38.85 8.53 18.26
N ARG A 321 38.86 8.36 19.60
CA ARG A 321 37.85 8.87 20.53
C ARG A 321 38.10 10.35 20.85
N THR A 322 37.97 11.22 19.86
CA THR A 322 38.33 12.66 19.98
C THR A 322 37.15 13.54 20.41
N GLY A 323 35.92 13.03 20.33
CA GLY A 323 34.70 13.84 20.51
C GLY A 323 34.49 14.92 19.43
N SER A 324 35.25 14.86 18.36
CA SER A 324 35.15 15.77 17.21
C SER A 324 34.92 15.00 15.90
N VAL A 325 34.35 15.68 14.91
CA VAL A 325 34.00 15.12 13.60
C VAL A 325 35.06 15.53 12.58
N ASP A 326 35.48 14.58 11.77
CA ASP A 326 36.35 14.79 10.62
C ASP A 326 35.77 14.18 9.33
N ALA A 327 36.50 14.21 8.24
CA ALA A 327 36.07 13.66 6.96
C ALA A 327 35.91 12.11 6.99
N ARG A 328 36.68 11.40 7.83
CA ARG A 328 36.61 9.95 8.02
C ARG A 328 35.32 9.59 8.77
N PHE A 329 35.01 10.33 9.83
CA PHE A 329 33.77 10.21 10.59
C PHE A 329 32.54 10.34 9.67
N TRP A 330 32.48 11.40 8.82
CA TRP A 330 31.37 11.61 7.91
C TRP A 330 31.20 10.50 6.88
N ARG A 331 32.31 9.96 6.32
CA ARG A 331 32.19 8.84 5.37
C ARG A 331 31.56 7.61 5.99
N LEU A 332 31.91 7.28 7.23
CA LEU A 332 31.32 6.16 7.95
C LEU A 332 29.87 6.44 8.35
N LEU A 333 29.58 7.62 8.90
CA LEU A 333 28.24 7.99 9.33
C LEU A 333 27.21 7.91 8.20
N LEU A 334 27.59 8.32 6.98
CA LEU A 334 26.71 8.32 5.80
C LEU A 334 26.32 6.91 5.32
N THR A 335 27.04 5.88 5.75
CA THR A 335 26.83 4.48 5.35
C THR A 335 26.55 3.56 6.52
N ALA A 336 26.63 4.06 7.76
CA ALA A 336 26.42 3.28 8.95
C ALA A 336 24.97 2.78 9.06
N ALA A 337 24.83 1.57 9.56
CA ALA A 337 23.55 1.01 9.98
C ALA A 337 23.39 1.13 11.50
N ALA A 338 22.15 1.16 11.97
CA ALA A 338 21.85 1.13 13.40
C ALA A 338 22.43 -0.15 14.04
N PRO A 339 23.02 -0.06 15.24
CA PRO A 339 23.59 -1.23 15.93
C PRO A 339 22.51 -2.24 16.27
N ARG A 340 22.92 -3.51 16.36
CA ARG A 340 22.03 -4.62 16.71
C ARG A 340 22.30 -5.06 18.15
N ALA A 341 21.24 -5.46 18.84
CA ALA A 341 21.33 -6.10 20.13
C ALA A 341 22.07 -7.45 20.03
N ARG A 342 22.84 -7.80 21.03
CA ARG A 342 23.49 -9.10 21.15
C ARG A 342 22.56 -10.16 21.71
N TYR A 343 21.63 -9.74 22.60
CA TYR A 343 20.67 -10.62 23.26
C TYR A 343 19.24 -10.23 22.88
N SER A 344 18.29 -11.12 23.12
CA SER A 344 16.85 -10.92 22.85
C SER A 344 16.11 -10.35 24.08
N GLY A 345 14.90 -9.82 23.85
CA GLY A 345 14.03 -9.28 24.90
C GLY A 345 14.41 -7.86 25.34
N ASP A 346 13.90 -7.46 26.51
CA ASP A 346 14.13 -6.15 27.11
C ASP A 346 15.29 -6.22 28.10
N HIS A 347 16.31 -5.40 27.91
CA HIS A 347 17.50 -5.38 28.76
C HIS A 347 18.40 -4.19 28.47
N ILE A 348 19.44 -4.03 29.29
CA ILE A 348 20.59 -3.17 29.01
C ILE A 348 21.80 -4.03 28.68
N GLU A 349 22.59 -3.64 27.69
CA GLU A 349 23.86 -4.24 27.33
C GLU A 349 25.00 -3.24 27.57
N VAL A 350 26.12 -3.67 28.19
CA VAL A 350 27.34 -2.87 28.32
C VAL A 350 28.51 -3.65 27.73
N SER A 351 29.04 -3.13 26.63
CA SER A 351 30.29 -3.65 26.05
C SER A 351 31.50 -2.96 26.70
N LYS A 352 32.27 -3.69 27.51
CA LYS A 352 33.51 -3.19 28.10
C LYS A 352 34.57 -2.88 27.05
N ALA A 353 34.68 -3.70 26.03
CA ALA A 353 35.65 -3.48 24.94
C ALA A 353 35.36 -2.20 24.16
N LEU A 354 34.10 -1.96 23.80
CA LEU A 354 33.69 -0.75 23.09
C LEU A 354 33.51 0.46 24.01
N GLN A 355 33.28 0.24 25.31
CA GLN A 355 32.89 1.29 26.27
C GLN A 355 31.58 1.97 25.82
N VAL A 356 30.57 1.16 25.49
CA VAL A 356 29.25 1.58 24.98
C VAL A 356 28.17 0.81 25.73
N LEU A 357 27.06 1.50 26.03
CA LEU A 357 25.84 0.94 26.59
C LEU A 357 24.75 0.99 25.51
N PHE A 358 23.97 -0.09 25.45
CA PHE A 358 22.79 -0.20 24.62
C PHE A 358 21.55 -0.44 25.49
N VAL A 359 20.48 0.31 25.27
CA VAL A 359 19.15 -0.03 25.77
C VAL A 359 18.44 -0.81 24.69
N VAL A 360 17.95 -1.99 25.04
CA VAL A 360 17.25 -2.90 24.13
C VAL A 360 15.80 -3.04 24.58
N ARG A 361 14.86 -2.90 23.62
CA ARG A 361 13.42 -3.12 23.81
C ARG A 361 12.88 -3.97 22.67
N ALA A 362 12.12 -5.01 23.03
CA ALA A 362 11.60 -5.99 22.06
C ALA A 362 12.71 -6.53 21.12
N GLY A 363 13.91 -6.77 21.67
CA GLY A 363 15.07 -7.25 20.92
C GLY A 363 15.72 -6.24 19.96
N ARG A 364 15.36 -4.96 20.06
CA ARG A 364 15.90 -3.88 19.21
C ARG A 364 16.61 -2.84 20.06
N VAL A 365 17.76 -2.37 19.58
CA VAL A 365 18.44 -1.24 20.20
C VAL A 365 17.60 0.01 20.01
N VAL A 366 17.24 0.68 21.11
CA VAL A 366 16.44 1.93 21.11
C VAL A 366 17.25 3.13 21.58
N LEU A 367 18.38 2.89 22.27
CA LEU A 367 19.30 3.94 22.70
C LEU A 367 20.72 3.40 22.79
N VAL A 368 21.68 4.22 22.39
CA VAL A 368 23.12 3.97 22.50
C VAL A 368 23.79 5.13 23.22
N SER A 369 24.65 4.83 24.20
CA SER A 369 25.47 5.84 24.89
C SER A 369 26.92 5.39 24.99
N HIS A 370 27.86 6.32 24.92
CA HIS A 370 29.20 6.02 25.45
C HIS A 370 29.18 5.90 26.97
N VAL A 371 30.02 5.08 27.50
CA VAL A 371 30.18 4.90 28.95
C VAL A 371 31.66 4.87 29.33
N SER A 372 31.94 4.93 30.62
CA SER A 372 33.24 4.63 31.18
C SER A 372 33.08 3.58 32.27
N THR A 373 33.72 2.41 32.11
CA THR A 373 33.73 1.30 33.06
C THR A 373 34.99 1.33 33.97
N GLY A 374 35.18 0.34 34.81
CA GLY A 374 36.30 0.25 35.74
C GLY A 374 37.66 0.36 35.06
N ALA A 375 38.53 1.24 35.58
CA ALA A 375 39.87 1.53 35.07
C ALA A 375 40.78 0.28 35.06
N THR A 376 40.65 -0.59 36.05
CA THR A 376 41.40 -1.84 36.18
C THR A 376 40.70 -3.04 35.50
N GLY A 377 39.65 -2.80 34.75
CA GLY A 377 38.84 -3.86 34.14
C GLY A 377 37.92 -4.59 35.11
N ASN A 378 37.78 -4.13 36.34
CA ASN A 378 37.05 -4.76 37.42
C ASN A 378 35.52 -4.63 37.38
N THR A 379 34.94 -3.97 36.35
CA THR A 379 33.49 -4.04 36.12
C THR A 379 33.13 -5.50 35.85
N PRO A 380 32.24 -6.12 36.66
CA PRO A 380 31.98 -7.56 36.58
C PRO A 380 31.24 -7.92 35.29
N VAL A 381 31.78 -8.88 34.56
CA VAL A 381 31.14 -9.46 33.35
C VAL A 381 30.08 -10.46 33.80
N GLY A 382 28.99 -10.53 33.08
CA GLY A 382 27.91 -11.49 33.35
C GLY A 382 26.52 -10.96 33.04
N ARG A 383 25.52 -11.74 33.46
CA ARG A 383 24.12 -11.37 33.46
C ARG A 383 23.71 -10.98 34.87
N TRP A 384 23.24 -9.79 35.02
CA TRP A 384 22.87 -9.19 36.30
C TRP A 384 21.45 -8.70 36.31
N HIS A 385 20.90 -8.40 37.49
CA HIS A 385 19.57 -7.77 37.62
C HIS A 385 19.69 -6.53 38.50
N VAL A 386 18.96 -5.48 38.13
CA VAL A 386 18.85 -4.31 39.01
C VAL A 386 18.11 -4.72 40.27
N TYR A 387 18.81 -4.67 41.43
CA TYR A 387 18.22 -5.03 42.72
C TYR A 387 17.83 -3.80 43.57
N SER A 388 18.44 -2.65 43.31
CA SER A 388 18.19 -1.41 44.07
C SER A 388 18.38 -0.20 43.16
N LYS A 389 17.58 0.83 43.40
CA LYS A 389 17.68 2.11 42.69
C LYS A 389 17.65 3.28 43.69
N VAL A 390 18.57 4.23 43.50
CA VAL A 390 18.65 5.44 44.32
C VAL A 390 18.57 6.64 43.37
N PRO A 391 17.47 7.42 43.44
CA PRO A 391 17.32 8.63 42.62
C PRO A 391 18.15 9.77 43.23
N GLY A 392 18.56 10.71 42.39
CA GLY A 392 19.31 11.89 42.79
C GLY A 392 20.77 11.60 43.11
N TRP A 393 21.41 12.50 43.84
CA TRP A 393 22.82 12.47 44.16
C TRP A 393 23.13 11.59 45.37
N LEU A 394 24.14 10.77 45.22
CA LEU A 394 24.81 10.11 46.35
C LEU A 394 26.09 10.88 46.79
N PRO A 395 26.55 10.71 48.03
CA PRO A 395 27.72 11.45 48.58
C PRO A 395 29.01 11.26 47.79
N ASP A 396 29.14 10.12 47.06
CA ASP A 396 30.30 9.77 46.23
C ASP A 396 30.22 10.34 44.80
N GLY A 397 29.24 11.18 44.54
CA GLY A 397 29.03 11.88 43.25
C GLY A 397 28.33 11.04 42.17
N MET A 398 27.74 9.92 42.53
CA MET A 398 26.86 9.14 41.65
C MET A 398 25.48 9.80 41.59
N PHE A 399 24.86 9.80 40.41
CA PHE A 399 23.55 10.38 40.17
C PHE A 399 22.63 9.38 39.50
N ASP A 400 21.40 9.22 40.00
CA ASP A 400 20.40 8.27 39.47
C ASP A 400 21.00 6.88 39.30
N SER A 401 21.28 6.21 40.43
CA SER A 401 22.07 4.98 40.47
C SER A 401 21.18 3.75 40.43
N SER A 402 21.46 2.84 39.49
CA SER A 402 20.84 1.52 39.35
C SER A 402 21.84 0.44 39.70
N PHE A 403 21.74 -0.10 40.94
CA PHE A 403 22.67 -1.12 41.48
C PHE A 403 22.30 -2.51 40.95
N PHE A 404 23.31 -3.25 40.44
CA PHE A 404 23.11 -4.58 39.83
C PHE A 404 23.92 -5.68 40.46
N LEU A 405 25.00 -5.35 41.18
CA LEU A 405 25.80 -6.31 41.95
C LEU A 405 26.55 -5.57 43.07
N ARG A 406 26.29 -5.92 44.35
CA ARG A 406 26.92 -5.29 45.51
C ARG A 406 26.92 -3.75 45.36
N GLY A 407 28.11 -3.10 45.37
CA GLY A 407 28.23 -1.66 45.15
C GLY A 407 28.38 -1.23 43.68
N PHE A 408 28.25 -2.14 42.71
CA PHE A 408 28.35 -1.80 41.29
C PHE A 408 27.00 -1.30 40.74
N ALA A 409 27.05 -0.16 40.07
CA ALA A 409 25.86 0.49 39.52
C ALA A 409 26.10 1.04 38.10
N ILE A 410 25.00 1.24 37.38
CA ILE A 410 24.93 2.18 36.23
C ILE A 410 24.45 3.51 36.82
N HIS A 411 25.20 4.60 36.61
CA HIS A 411 24.87 5.90 37.20
C HIS A 411 25.41 7.07 36.39
N GLY A 412 24.79 8.22 36.48
CA GLY A 412 25.31 9.47 35.97
C GLY A 412 26.56 9.93 36.75
N TYR A 413 27.50 10.53 36.05
CA TYR A 413 28.67 11.12 36.67
C TYR A 413 29.09 12.41 35.98
N PRO A 414 29.59 13.44 36.69
CA PRO A 414 29.97 14.71 36.05
C PRO A 414 31.03 14.55 34.97
N THR A 415 31.94 13.57 35.13
CA THR A 415 33.00 13.29 34.18
C THR A 415 32.93 11.84 33.68
N VAL A 416 32.72 11.66 32.39
CA VAL A 416 32.74 10.34 31.74
C VAL A 416 33.89 10.32 30.74
N PRO A 417 35.05 9.80 31.10
CA PRO A 417 36.21 9.69 30.20
C PRO A 417 35.88 8.82 28.97
N PHE A 418 36.60 9.03 27.87
CA PHE A 418 36.39 8.25 26.66
C PHE A 418 37.02 6.85 26.73
N TYR A 419 37.67 6.54 27.84
CA TYR A 419 38.36 5.28 28.22
C TYR A 419 37.79 4.75 29.54
N PRO A 420 38.11 3.51 29.94
CA PRO A 420 37.79 3.01 31.27
C PRO A 420 38.43 3.87 32.36
N GLY A 421 37.65 4.42 33.28
CA GLY A 421 38.14 5.38 34.30
C GLY A 421 37.31 5.42 35.58
N SER A 422 36.37 4.48 35.79
CA SER A 422 35.64 4.36 37.05
C SER A 422 36.35 3.43 38.04
N HIS A 423 35.86 3.36 39.28
CA HIS A 423 36.28 2.35 40.27
C HIS A 423 35.64 0.98 40.06
N GLY A 424 34.78 0.83 39.03
CA GLY A 424 34.11 -0.42 38.67
C GLY A 424 32.66 -0.23 38.19
N CYS A 425 31.99 0.84 38.58
CA CYS A 425 30.66 1.18 38.09
C CYS A 425 30.68 1.53 36.59
N VAL A 426 29.51 1.57 35.99
CA VAL A 426 29.28 2.02 34.61
C VAL A 426 28.83 3.49 34.66
N ARG A 427 29.75 4.42 34.38
CA ARG A 427 29.45 5.86 34.31
C ARG A 427 28.81 6.19 33.00
N VAL A 428 27.67 6.90 33.02
CA VAL A 428 26.97 7.47 31.85
C VAL A 428 26.99 9.00 31.93
N PRO A 429 26.88 9.72 30.81
CA PRO A 429 26.78 11.19 30.83
C PRO A 429 25.64 11.67 31.73
N LEU A 430 25.96 12.66 32.57
CA LEU A 430 25.04 13.17 33.60
C LEU A 430 23.69 13.59 33.01
N TRP A 431 23.71 14.29 31.87
CA TRP A 431 22.49 14.74 31.17
C TRP A 431 21.60 13.59 30.68
N LEU A 432 22.15 12.40 30.51
CA LEU A 432 21.46 11.20 30.00
C LEU A 432 21.04 10.26 31.16
N ALA A 433 21.60 10.40 32.32
CA ALA A 433 21.37 9.49 33.44
C ALA A 433 19.89 9.31 33.80
N PRO A 434 19.04 10.36 33.89
CA PRO A 434 17.62 10.20 34.21
C PRO A 434 16.90 9.32 33.19
N ARG A 435 17.25 9.45 31.92
CA ARG A 435 16.65 8.68 30.85
C ARG A 435 17.08 7.20 30.89
N ILE A 436 18.37 6.90 31.18
CA ILE A 436 18.83 5.52 31.35
C ILE A 436 18.19 4.91 32.61
N TYR A 437 18.17 5.67 33.71
CA TYR A 437 17.52 5.28 34.96
C TYR A 437 16.04 4.91 34.76
N SER A 438 15.31 5.58 33.88
CA SER A 438 13.91 5.23 33.55
C SER A 438 13.77 3.93 32.79
N TYR A 439 14.81 3.47 32.10
CA TYR A 439 14.77 2.25 31.29
C TYR A 439 15.05 0.97 32.10
N ASP A 440 15.57 1.04 33.31
CA ASP A 440 15.97 -0.13 34.07
C ASP A 440 15.28 -0.23 35.45
N PRO A 441 13.95 -0.40 35.52
CA PRO A 441 13.24 -0.64 36.76
C PRO A 441 13.84 -1.84 37.53
N PRO A 442 13.60 -1.95 38.85
CA PRO A 442 14.05 -3.11 39.63
C PRO A 442 13.64 -4.44 38.94
N GLY A 443 14.54 -5.42 38.92
CA GLY A 443 14.39 -6.67 38.18
C GLY A 443 14.88 -6.64 36.73
N SER A 444 15.16 -5.47 36.17
CA SER A 444 15.66 -5.35 34.78
C SER A 444 16.98 -6.10 34.59
N THR A 445 17.10 -6.80 33.47
CA THR A 445 18.32 -7.52 33.11
C THR A 445 19.39 -6.57 32.57
N ILE A 446 20.63 -6.77 33.01
CA ILE A 446 21.84 -6.10 32.51
C ILE A 446 22.83 -7.15 32.06
N TYR A 447 23.29 -7.08 30.84
CA TYR A 447 24.41 -7.89 30.32
C TYR A 447 25.66 -7.03 30.24
N ILE A 448 26.76 -7.51 30.82
CA ILE A 448 28.09 -6.87 30.76
C ILE A 448 29.05 -7.88 30.13
N TYR A 449 29.75 -7.50 29.05
CA TYR A 449 30.67 -8.35 28.30
C TYR A 449 31.86 -7.61 27.73
#